data_40cf6a118e14559e3cfbd02c16d86bb7
#
_entry.id   40cf6a118e14559e3cfbd02c16d86bb7
#
_cell.length_a   1.000
_cell.length_b   1.000
_cell.length_c   1.000
_cell.angle_alpha   90.00
_cell.angle_beta   90.00
_cell.angle_gamma   90.00
#
_symmetry.space_group_name_H-M   'P 1'
#
loop_
_entity.id
_entity.type
_entity.pdbx_description
1 polymer ?
#
loop_
_entity_poly.entity_id
_entity_poly.type
_entity_poly.pdbx_seq_one_letter_code
_entity_poly.pdbx_strand_id
1 'polypeptide(L)'
;MYKQLTSEQRYTISVLLQNRTKQKEIAKAINASRVSREIRRNSGVRGRYNWETAQTNAVQTKRKKPGNHSINKDVLEEAKRLLVTEQWSPEQISGVLAKNGKHISHETIYRMIRKDKAEGGTLYKHCRHKLKHRARLVGGRRISIPNRTSISERPTEVDGKRFGDFEMYTIVGKGNHGVIVTQIERSTNMLFMRKLKKGKNAKELARTVIHLLSPFKEHVKSITTDNGTEFACHEMIGKSLGVTIYFADPYASWQKGAIENANGLIRQYVPKTETFEHVSHQQITKYSKKINMRPRKKLEFKTPHECFYEQIK
;
A
#
# COMPACT_ATOMS: atom_id res chain seq x y z
N MET A 1 0.91 -10.30 -34.37
CA MET A 1 1.49 -10.80 -33.10
C MET A 1 2.12 -12.17 -33.33
N TYR A 2 3.34 -12.43 -32.89
CA TYR A 2 4.07 -13.69 -33.14
C TYR A 2 3.56 -14.80 -32.22
N LYS A 3 2.79 -15.77 -32.71
CA LYS A 3 2.37 -16.95 -31.94
C LYS A 3 3.40 -18.09 -32.12
N GLN A 4 3.92 -18.62 -31.01
CA GLN A 4 4.71 -19.85 -31.02
C GLN A 4 3.80 -21.07 -31.24
N LEU A 5 4.34 -22.13 -31.84
CA LEU A 5 3.62 -23.41 -31.98
C LEU A 5 3.32 -24.00 -30.59
N THR A 6 2.11 -24.52 -30.43
CA THR A 6 1.72 -25.27 -29.24
C THR A 6 2.29 -26.69 -29.23
N SER A 7 2.24 -27.38 -28.10
CA SER A 7 2.60 -28.79 -27.97
C SER A 7 1.77 -29.67 -28.93
N GLU A 8 0.48 -29.43 -29.01
CA GLU A 8 -0.47 -30.11 -29.88
C GLU A 8 -0.12 -29.90 -31.36
N GLN A 9 0.20 -28.68 -31.76
CA GLN A 9 0.64 -28.39 -33.14
C GLN A 9 1.94 -29.12 -33.50
N ARG A 10 2.89 -29.24 -32.57
CA ARG A 10 4.14 -30.02 -32.78
C ARG A 10 3.85 -31.50 -32.91
N TYR A 11 2.96 -32.04 -32.11
CA TYR A 11 2.49 -33.43 -32.21
C TYR A 11 1.85 -33.67 -33.58
N THR A 12 0.92 -32.80 -34.01
CA THR A 12 0.27 -32.90 -35.35
C THR A 12 1.29 -32.84 -36.48
N ILE A 13 2.32 -31.98 -36.41
CA ILE A 13 3.41 -31.95 -37.37
C ILE A 13 4.11 -33.33 -37.45
N SER A 14 4.40 -33.93 -36.30
CA SER A 14 5.07 -35.24 -36.23
C SER A 14 4.24 -36.32 -36.88
N VAL A 15 2.96 -36.41 -36.60
CA VAL A 15 2.03 -37.42 -37.19
C VAL A 15 1.89 -37.24 -38.69
N LEU A 16 1.68 -36.02 -39.15
CA LEU A 16 1.49 -35.74 -40.57
C LEU A 16 2.79 -35.98 -41.40
N LEU A 17 3.97 -35.73 -40.79
CA LEU A 17 5.26 -36.09 -41.43
C LEU A 17 5.45 -37.60 -41.54
N GLN A 18 5.01 -38.39 -40.55
CA GLN A 18 5.04 -39.86 -40.65
C GLN A 18 4.14 -40.35 -41.78
N ASN A 19 3.03 -39.69 -42.03
CA ASN A 19 2.10 -39.96 -43.12
C ASN A 19 2.58 -39.38 -44.49
N ARG A 20 3.84 -38.93 -44.59
CA ARG A 20 4.47 -38.36 -45.81
C ARG A 20 3.71 -37.13 -46.37
N THR A 21 2.93 -36.42 -45.55
CA THR A 21 2.20 -35.20 -45.94
C THR A 21 3.20 -34.07 -46.26
N LYS A 22 2.98 -33.33 -47.34
CA LYS A 22 3.82 -32.20 -47.73
C LYS A 22 3.79 -31.07 -46.69
N GLN A 23 4.93 -30.44 -46.42
CA GLN A 23 5.03 -29.36 -45.40
C GLN A 23 4.05 -28.20 -45.60
N LYS A 24 3.70 -27.91 -46.90
CA LYS A 24 2.71 -26.87 -47.23
C LYS A 24 1.30 -27.25 -46.77
N GLU A 25 0.94 -28.51 -46.86
CA GLU A 25 -0.35 -29.05 -46.40
C GLU A 25 -0.42 -29.09 -44.85
N ILE A 26 0.71 -29.51 -44.23
CA ILE A 26 0.86 -29.48 -42.78
C ILE A 26 0.65 -28.04 -42.24
N ALA A 27 1.26 -27.04 -42.89
CA ALA A 27 1.15 -25.65 -42.54
C ALA A 27 -0.31 -25.16 -42.62
N LYS A 28 -1.08 -25.59 -43.61
CA LYS A 28 -2.51 -25.30 -43.74
C LYS A 28 -3.31 -25.97 -42.60
N ALA A 29 -3.06 -27.26 -42.35
CA ALA A 29 -3.79 -28.06 -41.36
C ALA A 29 -3.66 -27.48 -39.92
N ILE A 30 -2.51 -26.95 -39.55
CA ILE A 30 -2.29 -26.39 -38.21
C ILE A 30 -2.40 -24.84 -38.16
N ASN A 31 -2.77 -24.24 -39.31
CA ASN A 31 -2.87 -22.75 -39.44
C ASN A 31 -1.59 -22.01 -38.97
N ALA A 32 -0.43 -22.51 -39.42
CA ALA A 32 0.88 -21.96 -39.02
C ALA A 32 1.89 -21.90 -40.15
N SER A 33 2.35 -20.73 -40.50
CA SER A 33 3.26 -20.46 -41.64
C SER A 33 4.73 -20.90 -41.44
N ARG A 34 5.09 -21.47 -40.28
CA ARG A 34 6.50 -21.69 -39.88
C ARG A 34 6.89 -23.15 -39.70
N VAL A 35 6.11 -24.06 -40.24
CA VAL A 35 6.34 -25.51 -40.14
C VAL A 35 7.73 -25.90 -40.67
N SER A 36 8.14 -25.38 -41.80
CA SER A 36 9.46 -25.71 -42.39
C SER A 36 10.65 -25.30 -41.51
N ARG A 37 10.55 -24.12 -40.83
CA ARG A 37 11.58 -23.68 -39.87
C ARG A 37 11.58 -24.52 -38.59
N GLU A 38 10.42 -24.92 -38.12
CA GLU A 38 10.26 -25.78 -36.94
C GLU A 38 10.87 -27.14 -37.20
N ILE A 39 10.57 -27.77 -38.37
CA ILE A 39 11.12 -29.04 -38.78
C ILE A 39 12.64 -28.93 -38.88
N ARG A 40 13.16 -27.95 -39.63
CA ARG A 40 14.62 -27.77 -39.85
C ARG A 40 15.38 -27.59 -38.50
N ARG A 41 14.79 -26.93 -37.53
CA ARG A 41 15.46 -26.68 -36.24
C ARG A 41 15.48 -27.89 -35.32
N ASN A 42 14.51 -28.77 -35.45
CA ASN A 42 14.26 -29.85 -34.49
C ASN A 42 14.31 -31.25 -35.14
N SER A 43 14.79 -31.35 -36.38
CA SER A 43 15.13 -32.65 -36.98
C SER A 43 16.53 -33.08 -36.55
N GLY A 44 16.64 -34.32 -36.08
CA GLY A 44 17.92 -34.91 -35.69
C GLY A 44 18.83 -35.20 -36.90
N VAL A 45 20.04 -35.73 -36.65
CA VAL A 45 21.09 -36.03 -37.66
C VAL A 45 20.57 -36.91 -38.78
N ARG A 46 19.56 -37.76 -38.56
CA ARG A 46 18.91 -38.62 -39.57
C ARG A 46 17.68 -37.97 -40.25
N GLY A 47 17.48 -36.65 -40.10
CA GLY A 47 16.38 -35.93 -40.73
C GLY A 47 14.98 -36.16 -40.10
N ARG A 48 14.85 -36.97 -39.07
CA ARG A 48 13.57 -37.25 -38.41
C ARG A 48 13.22 -36.14 -37.42
N TYR A 49 12.01 -35.59 -37.56
CA TYR A 49 11.45 -34.64 -36.63
C TYR A 49 10.88 -35.36 -35.37
N ASN A 50 11.26 -34.93 -34.20
CA ASN A 50 10.71 -35.42 -32.92
C ASN A 50 10.04 -34.28 -32.19
N TRP A 51 8.73 -34.37 -31.99
CA TRP A 51 7.92 -33.31 -31.36
C TRP A 51 8.24 -33.11 -29.88
N GLU A 52 8.63 -34.14 -29.14
CA GLU A 52 8.99 -34.04 -27.70
C GLU A 52 10.28 -33.26 -27.51
N THR A 53 11.29 -33.59 -28.34
CA THR A 53 12.55 -32.84 -28.39
C THR A 53 12.31 -31.39 -28.81
N ALA A 54 11.46 -31.15 -29.80
CA ALA A 54 11.10 -29.82 -30.25
C ALA A 54 10.40 -29.02 -29.17
N GLN A 55 9.51 -29.65 -28.39
CA GLN A 55 8.81 -29.03 -27.25
C GLN A 55 9.78 -28.71 -26.12
N THR A 56 10.65 -29.64 -25.76
CA THR A 56 11.68 -29.45 -24.73
C THR A 56 12.61 -28.30 -25.09
N ASN A 57 13.10 -28.26 -26.33
CA ASN A 57 13.94 -27.18 -26.84
C ASN A 57 13.23 -25.82 -26.80
N ALA A 58 11.95 -25.78 -27.15
CA ALA A 58 11.15 -24.55 -27.07
C ALA A 58 10.99 -24.02 -25.62
N VAL A 59 10.72 -24.92 -24.67
CA VAL A 59 10.61 -24.59 -23.24
C VAL A 59 11.96 -24.12 -22.69
N GLN A 60 13.05 -24.83 -23.01
CA GLN A 60 14.40 -24.44 -22.58
C GLN A 60 14.82 -23.09 -23.17
N THR A 61 14.56 -22.87 -24.47
CA THR A 61 14.86 -21.60 -25.13
C THR A 61 14.06 -20.45 -24.53
N LYS A 62 12.80 -20.69 -24.16
CA LYS A 62 11.96 -19.71 -23.44
C LYS A 62 12.50 -19.39 -22.03
N ARG A 63 13.01 -20.41 -21.32
CA ARG A 63 13.63 -20.24 -19.98
C ARG A 63 14.98 -19.51 -20.05
N LYS A 64 15.79 -19.76 -21.11
CA LYS A 64 17.12 -19.16 -21.29
C LYS A 64 17.08 -17.73 -21.84
N LYS A 65 15.97 -17.31 -22.46
CA LYS A 65 15.83 -15.92 -22.88
C LYS A 65 15.73 -15.04 -21.62
N PRO A 66 16.69 -14.16 -21.34
CA PRO A 66 16.51 -13.15 -20.32
C PRO A 66 15.24 -12.40 -20.69
N GLY A 67 14.32 -12.25 -19.71
CA GLY A 67 13.19 -11.35 -19.89
C GLY A 67 13.73 -9.98 -20.33
N ASN A 68 13.01 -9.28 -21.19
CA ASN A 68 13.45 -8.06 -21.89
C ASN A 68 13.88 -6.88 -20.98
N HIS A 69 13.97 -7.07 -19.67
CA HIS A 69 14.33 -6.05 -18.70
C HIS A 69 15.25 -6.61 -17.62
N SER A 70 16.56 -6.60 -17.89
CA SER A 70 17.54 -6.62 -16.80
C SER A 70 17.46 -5.26 -16.10
N ILE A 71 16.96 -5.25 -14.87
CA ILE A 71 16.92 -4.04 -14.05
C ILE A 71 18.35 -3.68 -13.69
N ASN A 72 18.70 -2.40 -13.86
CA ASN A 72 20.00 -1.90 -13.42
C ASN A 72 20.20 -2.24 -11.92
N LYS A 73 21.34 -2.82 -11.60
CA LYS A 73 21.69 -3.21 -10.21
C LYS A 73 21.62 -2.02 -9.25
N ASP A 74 22.05 -0.85 -9.69
CA ASP A 74 22.04 0.37 -8.87
C ASP A 74 20.61 0.80 -8.49
N VAL A 75 19.66 0.66 -9.43
CA VAL A 75 18.23 0.94 -9.17
C VAL A 75 17.65 -0.05 -8.17
N LEU A 76 18.08 -1.32 -8.22
CA LEU A 76 17.64 -2.34 -7.29
C LEU A 76 18.19 -2.11 -5.87
N GLU A 77 19.47 -1.77 -5.76
CA GLU A 77 20.08 -1.45 -4.46
C GLU A 77 19.51 -0.17 -3.85
N GLU A 78 19.23 0.85 -4.66
CA GLU A 78 18.53 2.04 -4.19
C GLU A 78 17.12 1.73 -3.71
N ALA A 79 16.38 0.86 -4.41
CA ALA A 79 15.07 0.39 -3.98
C ALA A 79 15.15 -0.36 -2.63
N LYS A 80 16.14 -1.20 -2.42
CA LYS A 80 16.40 -1.87 -1.13
C LYS A 80 16.68 -0.86 -0.03
N ARG A 81 17.56 0.11 -0.29
CA ARG A 81 17.91 1.16 0.67
C ARG A 81 16.64 1.92 1.11
N LEU A 82 15.83 2.40 0.18
CA LEU A 82 14.59 3.12 0.48
C LEU A 82 13.58 2.25 1.26
N LEU A 83 13.51 0.95 0.96
CA LEU A 83 12.67 0.01 1.71
C LEU A 83 13.13 -0.12 3.16
N VAL A 84 14.43 -0.24 3.41
CA VAL A 84 15.00 -0.49 4.74
C VAL A 84 15.09 0.78 5.57
N THR A 85 15.65 1.87 5.02
CA THR A 85 15.91 3.10 5.78
C THR A 85 14.67 3.96 5.95
N GLU A 86 13.91 4.17 4.85
CA GLU A 86 12.73 5.03 4.83
C GLU A 86 11.43 4.26 5.06
N GLN A 87 11.49 2.92 5.00
CA GLN A 87 10.32 2.03 5.13
C GLN A 87 9.19 2.37 4.14
N TRP A 88 9.56 2.84 2.95
CA TRP A 88 8.59 3.11 1.89
C TRP A 88 8.03 1.80 1.33
N SER A 89 6.77 1.83 0.91
CA SER A 89 6.17 0.67 0.22
C SER A 89 6.76 0.52 -1.19
N PRO A 90 6.73 -0.70 -1.76
CA PRO A 90 7.16 -0.92 -3.15
C PRO A 90 6.52 0.04 -4.17
N GLU A 91 5.26 0.43 -3.97
CA GLU A 91 4.56 1.39 -4.83
C GLU A 91 5.12 2.81 -4.68
N GLN A 92 5.43 3.24 -3.45
CA GLN A 92 6.06 4.54 -3.18
C GLN A 92 7.45 4.62 -3.80
N ILE A 93 8.26 3.57 -3.63
CA ILE A 93 9.60 3.46 -4.20
C ILE A 93 9.54 3.53 -5.73
N SER A 94 8.68 2.71 -6.35
CA SER A 94 8.50 2.70 -7.81
C SER A 94 8.12 4.09 -8.36
N GLY A 95 7.19 4.78 -7.70
CA GLY A 95 6.73 6.09 -8.14
C GLY A 95 7.79 7.19 -8.02
N VAL A 96 8.54 7.21 -6.91
CA VAL A 96 9.60 8.22 -6.72
C VAL A 96 10.78 7.97 -7.64
N LEU A 97 11.21 6.71 -7.80
CA LEU A 97 12.30 6.38 -8.72
C LEU A 97 11.94 6.72 -10.17
N ALA A 98 10.67 6.50 -10.58
CA ALA A 98 10.20 6.88 -11.91
C ALA A 98 10.29 8.40 -12.15
N LYS A 99 9.97 9.24 -11.15
CA LYS A 99 10.16 10.70 -11.24
C LYS A 99 11.63 11.11 -11.44
N ASN A 100 12.54 10.30 -10.92
CA ASN A 100 13.98 10.52 -11.05
C ASN A 100 14.59 9.80 -12.29
N GLY A 101 13.75 9.41 -13.27
CA GLY A 101 14.18 8.73 -14.49
C GLY A 101 14.64 7.27 -14.30
N LYS A 102 14.47 6.69 -13.09
CA LYS A 102 14.82 5.31 -12.78
C LYS A 102 13.58 4.43 -12.75
N HIS A 103 13.45 3.49 -13.69
CA HIS A 103 12.25 2.68 -13.81
C HIS A 103 12.40 1.29 -13.17
N ILE A 104 11.58 1.01 -12.17
CA ILE A 104 11.40 -0.30 -11.54
C ILE A 104 9.93 -0.48 -11.16
N SER A 105 9.29 -1.59 -11.53
CA SER A 105 7.91 -1.82 -11.14
C SER A 105 7.79 -2.26 -9.67
N HIS A 106 6.70 -1.88 -9.01
CA HIS A 106 6.41 -2.31 -7.65
C HIS A 106 6.35 -3.84 -7.52
N GLU A 107 5.87 -4.56 -8.57
CA GLU A 107 5.85 -6.02 -8.57
C GLU A 107 7.26 -6.62 -8.61
N THR A 108 8.19 -5.98 -9.29
CA THR A 108 9.59 -6.39 -9.27
C THR A 108 10.20 -6.26 -7.88
N ILE A 109 9.89 -5.17 -7.17
CA ILE A 109 10.31 -4.98 -5.78
C ILE A 109 9.69 -6.04 -4.87
N TYR A 110 8.38 -6.34 -5.03
CA TYR A 110 7.74 -7.43 -4.29
C TYR A 110 8.36 -8.79 -4.59
N ARG A 111 8.74 -9.06 -5.84
CA ARG A 111 9.41 -10.31 -6.23
C ARG A 111 10.78 -10.44 -5.56
N MET A 112 11.55 -9.36 -5.52
CA MET A 112 12.81 -9.29 -4.79
C MET A 112 12.61 -9.58 -3.29
N ILE A 113 11.61 -8.96 -2.64
CA ILE A 113 11.32 -9.19 -1.22
C ILE A 113 10.88 -10.63 -0.95
N ARG A 114 10.07 -11.24 -1.84
CA ARG A 114 9.65 -12.65 -1.70
C ARG A 114 10.83 -13.60 -1.87
N LYS A 115 11.73 -13.31 -2.82
CA LYS A 115 12.95 -14.09 -3.03
C LYS A 115 13.86 -14.02 -1.80
N ASP A 116 14.15 -12.81 -1.31
CA ASP A 116 14.94 -12.60 -0.07
C ASP A 116 14.33 -13.38 1.10
N LYS A 117 13.01 -13.34 1.28
CA LYS A 117 12.32 -14.10 2.32
C LYS A 117 12.50 -15.61 2.17
N ALA A 118 12.43 -16.13 0.94
CA ALA A 118 12.61 -17.57 0.67
C ALA A 118 14.05 -18.02 0.94
N GLU A 119 15.03 -17.11 0.79
CA GLU A 119 16.46 -17.32 1.07
C GLU A 119 16.81 -17.01 2.56
N GLY A 120 15.81 -16.81 3.45
CA GLY A 120 16.02 -16.53 4.87
C GLY A 120 16.25 -15.06 5.22
N GLY A 121 16.18 -14.16 4.25
CA GLY A 121 16.39 -12.73 4.44
C GLY A 121 15.25 -12.01 5.20
N THR A 122 15.45 -10.73 5.47
CA THR A 122 14.60 -9.94 6.39
C THR A 122 13.89 -8.77 5.74
N LEU A 123 14.03 -8.52 4.44
CA LEU A 123 13.43 -7.38 3.74
C LEU A 123 11.91 -7.28 3.93
N TYR A 124 11.21 -8.42 4.01
CA TYR A 124 9.76 -8.45 4.23
C TYR A 124 9.32 -7.80 5.55
N LYS A 125 10.21 -7.71 6.57
CA LYS A 125 9.91 -7.09 7.87
C LYS A 125 9.68 -5.59 7.75
N HIS A 126 10.25 -4.95 6.73
CA HIS A 126 10.10 -3.51 6.45
C HIS A 126 8.79 -3.19 5.71
N CYS A 127 8.09 -4.20 5.19
CA CYS A 127 6.76 -4.02 4.60
C CYS A 127 5.68 -3.84 5.68
N ARG A 128 4.69 -2.97 5.42
CA ARG A 128 3.57 -2.65 6.34
C ARG A 128 2.89 -3.87 6.95
N HIS A 129 2.61 -4.89 6.15
CA HIS A 129 1.90 -6.10 6.58
C HIS A 129 2.82 -7.33 6.72
N LYS A 130 4.14 -7.16 6.58
CA LYS A 130 5.11 -8.27 6.63
C LYS A 130 4.68 -9.46 5.74
N LEU A 131 4.02 -9.16 4.60
CA LEU A 131 3.40 -10.13 3.67
C LEU A 131 2.33 -11.05 4.30
N LYS A 132 1.66 -10.62 5.39
CA LYS A 132 0.57 -11.37 6.04
C LYS A 132 -0.79 -10.76 5.70
N HIS A 133 -1.79 -11.60 5.40
CA HIS A 133 -3.20 -11.21 5.32
C HIS A 133 -3.90 -11.43 6.66
N ARG A 134 -4.80 -10.53 7.08
CA ARG A 134 -5.55 -10.63 8.34
C ARG A 134 -7.04 -10.57 8.09
N ALA A 135 -7.81 -11.44 8.78
CA ALA A 135 -9.27 -11.36 8.87
C ALA A 135 -9.70 -10.32 9.92
N ARG A 136 -10.88 -9.70 9.73
CA ARG A 136 -11.47 -8.73 10.67
C ARG A 136 -12.38 -9.41 11.68
N LEU A 137 -12.29 -8.99 12.96
CA LEU A 137 -13.24 -9.34 14.03
C LEU A 137 -14.18 -8.16 14.29
N VAL A 138 -15.47 -8.45 14.48
CA VAL A 138 -16.55 -7.46 14.74
C VAL A 138 -17.11 -7.68 16.13
N GLY A 139 -17.23 -6.60 16.95
CA GLY A 139 -17.89 -6.62 18.26
C GLY A 139 -17.56 -5.40 19.13
N GLY A 140 -18.55 -4.84 19.87
CA GLY A 140 -18.39 -3.76 20.86
C GLY A 140 -19.71 -3.21 21.41
N ARG A 141 -19.74 -2.75 22.68
CA ARG A 141 -20.89 -2.11 23.35
C ARG A 141 -21.05 -0.64 22.93
N ARG A 142 -22.30 -0.19 22.76
CA ARG A 142 -22.64 1.21 22.46
C ARG A 142 -22.63 2.04 23.76
N ILE A 143 -21.94 3.19 23.74
CA ILE A 143 -22.01 4.22 24.77
C ILE A 143 -22.48 5.50 24.08
N SER A 144 -23.47 6.18 24.68
CA SER A 144 -24.01 7.44 24.13
C SER A 144 -23.14 8.62 24.58
N ILE A 145 -22.72 9.47 23.65
CA ILE A 145 -22.09 10.77 23.92
C ILE A 145 -23.18 11.83 23.77
N PRO A 146 -23.40 12.70 24.77
CA PRO A 146 -24.40 13.77 24.68
C PRO A 146 -24.07 14.77 23.55
N ASN A 147 -25.10 15.40 22.97
CA ASN A 147 -24.99 16.51 22.01
C ASN A 147 -24.09 16.26 20.83
N ARG A 148 -23.96 15.00 20.38
CA ARG A 148 -23.15 14.65 19.23
C ARG A 148 -23.86 15.01 17.92
N THR A 149 -23.14 15.61 16.98
CA THR A 149 -23.60 15.79 15.59
C THR A 149 -23.29 14.53 14.80
N SER A 150 -24.29 13.95 14.15
CA SER A 150 -24.11 12.75 13.34
C SER A 150 -23.30 13.04 12.08
N ILE A 151 -22.57 12.04 11.60
CA ILE A 151 -21.90 12.13 10.29
C ILE A 151 -22.89 12.32 9.14
N SER A 152 -24.15 11.92 9.30
CA SER A 152 -25.22 12.15 8.32
C SER A 152 -25.53 13.64 8.11
N GLU A 153 -25.25 14.48 9.10
CA GLU A 153 -25.40 15.93 9.04
C GLU A 153 -24.18 16.63 8.41
N ARG A 154 -23.14 15.87 8.09
CA ARG A 154 -21.91 16.38 7.51
C ARG A 154 -22.15 16.84 6.07
N PRO A 155 -21.82 18.10 5.70
CA PRO A 155 -22.00 18.61 4.34
C PRO A 155 -21.29 17.74 3.29
N THR A 156 -21.87 17.65 2.10
CA THR A 156 -21.32 16.87 0.98
C THR A 156 -19.94 17.37 0.53
N GLU A 157 -19.62 18.63 0.75
CA GLU A 157 -18.32 19.25 0.49
C GLU A 157 -17.18 18.61 1.29
N VAL A 158 -17.48 17.95 2.41
CA VAL A 158 -16.51 17.22 3.23
C VAL A 158 -16.23 15.83 2.61
N ASP A 159 -15.85 15.83 1.35
CA ASP A 159 -15.61 14.62 0.54
C ASP A 159 -14.20 14.02 0.70
N GLY A 160 -13.31 14.70 1.43
CA GLY A 160 -11.90 14.35 1.63
C GLY A 160 -10.95 14.94 0.58
N LYS A 161 -11.44 15.86 -0.26
CA LYS A 161 -10.62 16.69 -1.15
C LYS A 161 -10.45 18.11 -0.60
N ARG A 162 -11.48 18.62 0.11
CA ARG A 162 -11.42 19.93 0.74
C ARG A 162 -10.35 19.96 1.82
N PHE A 163 -9.46 20.93 1.75
CA PHE A 163 -8.44 21.17 2.78
C PHE A 163 -9.07 21.67 4.08
N GLY A 164 -8.54 21.19 5.22
CA GLY A 164 -9.00 21.57 6.54
C GLY A 164 -10.03 20.62 7.16
N ASP A 165 -10.40 19.53 6.51
CA ASP A 165 -11.24 18.49 7.05
C ASP A 165 -10.39 17.39 7.70
N PHE A 166 -10.55 17.22 9.02
CA PHE A 166 -9.75 16.28 9.80
C PHE A 166 -10.54 15.01 10.18
N GLU A 167 -9.83 13.90 10.30
CA GLU A 167 -10.31 12.72 11.03
C GLU A 167 -9.47 12.54 12.29
N MET A 168 -10.14 12.22 13.41
CA MET A 168 -9.52 12.06 14.73
C MET A 168 -9.78 10.66 15.27
N TYR A 169 -8.77 10.08 15.93
CA TYR A 169 -8.85 8.77 16.53
C TYR A 169 -7.87 8.64 17.71
N THR A 170 -8.06 7.59 18.52
CA THR A 170 -7.07 7.17 19.51
C THR A 170 -6.53 5.79 19.22
N ILE A 171 -5.24 5.60 19.35
CA ILE A 171 -4.63 4.28 19.38
C ILE A 171 -4.16 3.94 20.78
N VAL A 172 -4.41 2.69 21.18
CA VAL A 172 -4.18 2.22 22.54
C VAL A 172 -3.16 1.10 22.53
N GLY A 173 -2.27 1.07 23.51
CA GLY A 173 -1.30 0.01 23.72
C GLY A 173 -1.92 -1.27 24.25
N LYS A 174 -1.13 -2.34 24.34
CA LYS A 174 -1.53 -3.62 24.91
C LYS A 174 -2.04 -3.41 26.33
N GLY A 175 -3.14 -4.07 26.71
CA GLY A 175 -3.74 -3.97 28.06
C GLY A 175 -4.27 -2.56 28.41
N ASN A 176 -4.54 -1.70 27.43
CA ASN A 176 -4.90 -0.30 27.60
C ASN A 176 -3.80 0.60 28.20
N HIS A 177 -2.53 0.14 28.16
CA HIS A 177 -1.38 0.88 28.65
C HIS A 177 -0.86 1.89 27.62
N GLY A 178 -1.14 3.16 27.87
CA GLY A 178 -0.77 4.29 27.03
C GLY A 178 -1.73 4.53 25.86
N VAL A 179 -2.02 5.79 25.61
CA VAL A 179 -2.92 6.25 24.54
C VAL A 179 -2.23 7.33 23.71
N ILE A 180 -2.35 7.24 22.40
CA ILE A 180 -1.89 8.26 21.47
C ILE A 180 -3.12 8.79 20.73
N VAL A 181 -3.38 10.10 20.82
CA VAL A 181 -4.34 10.76 19.95
C VAL A 181 -3.71 10.99 18.58
N THR A 182 -4.46 10.69 17.54
CA THR A 182 -4.06 10.85 16.14
C THR A 182 -5.08 11.69 15.40
N GLN A 183 -4.61 12.59 14.56
CA GLN A 183 -5.42 13.45 13.71
C GLN A 183 -4.81 13.45 12.33
N ILE A 184 -5.63 13.33 11.29
CA ILE A 184 -5.17 13.39 9.91
C ILE A 184 -5.99 14.41 9.14
N GLU A 185 -5.31 15.30 8.42
CA GLU A 185 -5.95 16.14 7.44
C GLU A 185 -6.22 15.29 6.18
N ARG A 186 -7.48 15.29 5.70
CA ARG A 186 -7.97 14.28 4.75
C ARG A 186 -7.47 14.47 3.33
N SER A 187 -7.26 15.72 2.90
CA SER A 187 -6.83 16.02 1.53
C SER A 187 -5.35 15.70 1.32
N THR A 188 -4.50 16.14 2.24
CA THR A 188 -3.04 15.99 2.18
C THR A 188 -2.51 14.76 2.89
N ASN A 189 -3.32 14.10 3.73
CA ASN A 189 -2.92 13.03 4.64
C ASN A 189 -1.85 13.44 5.67
N MET A 190 -1.77 14.73 6.01
CA MET A 190 -0.89 15.22 7.07
C MET A 190 -1.34 14.70 8.42
N LEU A 191 -0.45 14.03 9.13
CA LEU A 191 -0.71 13.35 10.40
C LEU A 191 -0.13 14.12 11.57
N PHE A 192 -0.98 14.40 12.55
CA PHE A 192 -0.59 14.92 13.85
C PHE A 192 -0.82 13.87 14.91
N MET A 193 0.12 13.66 15.82
CA MET A 193 -0.03 12.70 16.90
C MET A 193 0.64 13.16 18.19
N ARG A 194 0.02 12.79 19.33
CA ARG A 194 0.57 13.06 20.66
C ARG A 194 0.15 11.99 21.66
N LYS A 195 1.04 11.60 22.55
CA LYS A 195 0.73 10.70 23.67
C LYS A 195 -0.06 11.44 24.73
N LEU A 196 -1.11 10.81 25.25
CA LEU A 196 -1.84 11.28 26.42
C LEU A 196 -1.16 10.75 27.69
N LYS A 197 -1.06 11.60 28.72
CA LYS A 197 -0.41 11.24 30.00
C LYS A 197 -1.34 10.41 30.89
N LYS A 198 -2.66 10.69 30.85
CA LYS A 198 -3.70 10.10 31.71
C LYS A 198 -4.59 9.09 30.98
N GLY A 199 -4.05 8.38 30.01
CA GLY A 199 -4.81 7.38 29.24
C GLY A 199 -5.98 7.98 28.44
N LYS A 200 -7.16 7.36 28.47
CA LYS A 200 -8.38 7.79 27.75
C LYS A 200 -9.15 8.90 28.48
N ASN A 201 -8.48 9.89 29.01
CA ASN A 201 -9.13 11.03 29.68
C ASN A 201 -9.65 12.03 28.65
N ALA A 202 -10.98 12.25 28.61
CA ALA A 202 -11.64 13.09 27.61
C ALA A 202 -11.18 14.56 27.67
N LYS A 203 -10.99 15.12 28.87
CA LYS A 203 -10.57 16.53 29.07
C LYS A 203 -9.10 16.74 28.60
N GLU A 204 -8.23 15.79 28.91
CA GLU A 204 -6.84 15.83 28.44
C GLU A 204 -6.77 15.67 26.92
N LEU A 205 -7.56 14.76 26.34
CA LEU A 205 -7.65 14.57 24.89
C LEU A 205 -8.08 15.89 24.23
N ALA A 206 -9.16 16.51 24.71
CA ALA A 206 -9.66 17.76 24.16
C ALA A 206 -8.59 18.87 24.18
N ARG A 207 -7.90 19.06 25.30
CA ARG A 207 -6.79 20.03 25.41
C ARG A 207 -5.64 19.71 24.45
N THR A 208 -5.32 18.44 24.29
CA THR A 208 -4.25 17.98 23.40
C THR A 208 -4.60 18.24 21.93
N VAL A 209 -5.85 17.97 21.54
CA VAL A 209 -6.37 18.24 20.20
C VAL A 209 -6.31 19.73 19.88
N ILE A 210 -6.82 20.56 20.79
CA ILE A 210 -6.79 22.01 20.65
C ILE A 210 -5.36 22.50 20.49
N HIS A 211 -4.44 22.06 21.36
CA HIS A 211 -3.02 22.45 21.28
C HIS A 211 -2.36 22.05 19.94
N LEU A 212 -2.67 20.88 19.41
CA LEU A 212 -2.10 20.42 18.14
C LEU A 212 -2.62 21.19 16.93
N LEU A 213 -3.89 21.61 16.95
CA LEU A 213 -4.54 22.26 15.80
C LEU A 213 -4.60 23.81 15.92
N SER A 214 -4.37 24.38 17.11
CA SER A 214 -4.37 25.85 17.30
C SER A 214 -3.47 26.61 16.34
N PRO A 215 -2.25 26.15 15.99
CA PRO A 215 -1.41 26.84 15.01
C PRO A 215 -2.03 26.92 13.61
N PHE A 216 -3.02 26.07 13.33
CA PHE A 216 -3.68 25.94 12.03
C PHE A 216 -5.17 26.26 12.10
N LYS A 217 -5.63 26.91 13.18
CA LYS A 217 -7.05 27.14 13.49
C LYS A 217 -7.84 27.71 12.31
N GLU A 218 -7.29 28.71 11.62
CA GLU A 218 -7.93 29.36 10.47
C GLU A 218 -8.19 28.40 9.29
N HIS A 219 -7.46 27.30 9.25
CA HIS A 219 -7.56 26.30 8.18
C HIS A 219 -8.39 25.07 8.60
N VAL A 220 -8.70 24.89 9.89
CA VAL A 220 -9.54 23.77 10.35
C VAL A 220 -11.00 24.06 10.04
N LYS A 221 -11.67 23.20 9.28
CA LYS A 221 -13.07 23.35 8.87
C LYS A 221 -14.03 22.37 9.54
N SER A 222 -13.58 21.13 9.71
CA SER A 222 -14.37 20.10 10.39
C SER A 222 -13.48 19.01 10.97
N ILE A 223 -13.99 18.29 11.96
CA ILE A 223 -13.32 17.11 12.51
C ILE A 223 -14.33 15.96 12.57
N THR A 224 -13.95 14.78 12.06
CA THR A 224 -14.77 13.56 12.17
C THR A 224 -14.10 12.58 13.13
N THR A 225 -14.86 12.01 14.06
CA THR A 225 -14.36 11.05 15.06
C THR A 225 -15.27 9.83 15.18
N ASP A 226 -14.91 8.85 16.03
CA ASP A 226 -15.79 7.75 16.39
C ASP A 226 -16.57 8.03 17.70
N ASN A 227 -17.33 7.03 18.16
CA ASN A 227 -18.17 7.14 19.35
C ASN A 227 -17.43 6.70 20.63
N GLY A 228 -16.10 6.86 20.70
CA GLY A 228 -15.34 6.57 21.91
C GLY A 228 -15.63 7.56 23.03
N THR A 229 -15.74 7.09 24.27
CA THR A 229 -16.00 7.95 25.46
C THR A 229 -14.92 8.99 25.69
N GLU A 230 -13.73 8.77 25.18
CA GLU A 230 -12.63 9.73 25.18
C GLU A 230 -12.94 11.03 24.41
N PHE A 231 -13.96 11.03 23.55
CA PHE A 231 -14.42 12.21 22.81
C PHE A 231 -15.59 12.95 23.46
N ALA A 232 -15.96 12.59 24.69
CA ALA A 232 -17.07 13.22 25.40
C ALA A 232 -16.91 14.75 25.59
N CYS A 233 -15.67 15.27 25.60
CA CYS A 233 -15.39 16.71 25.62
C CYS A 233 -15.28 17.37 24.24
N HIS A 234 -15.95 16.84 23.22
CA HIS A 234 -15.92 17.34 21.85
C HIS A 234 -16.40 18.79 21.71
N GLU A 235 -17.39 19.20 22.49
CA GLU A 235 -17.89 20.59 22.50
C GLU A 235 -16.77 21.59 22.85
N MET A 236 -15.89 21.23 23.79
CA MET A 236 -14.72 22.04 24.14
C MET A 236 -13.78 22.21 22.91
N ILE A 237 -13.58 21.15 22.13
CA ILE A 237 -12.77 21.22 20.92
C ILE A 237 -13.44 22.11 19.89
N GLY A 238 -14.73 21.86 19.61
CA GLY A 238 -15.52 22.61 18.63
C GLY A 238 -15.55 24.11 18.95
N LYS A 239 -15.83 24.48 20.20
CA LYS A 239 -15.85 25.88 20.66
C LYS A 239 -14.46 26.54 20.53
N SER A 240 -13.39 25.86 20.91
CA SER A 240 -12.04 26.44 20.89
C SER A 240 -11.50 26.64 19.46
N LEU A 241 -11.79 25.70 18.55
CA LEU A 241 -11.33 25.76 17.17
C LEU A 241 -12.34 26.43 16.23
N GLY A 242 -13.59 26.64 16.64
CA GLY A 242 -14.65 27.20 15.82
C GLY A 242 -15.18 26.22 14.76
N VAL A 243 -15.21 24.91 15.04
CA VAL A 243 -15.54 23.86 14.08
C VAL A 243 -16.57 22.87 14.59
N THR A 244 -17.29 22.24 13.67
CA THR A 244 -18.20 21.15 14.00
C THR A 244 -17.45 19.82 14.10
N ILE A 245 -17.78 19.04 15.14
CA ILE A 245 -17.26 17.69 15.34
C ILE A 245 -18.34 16.69 14.93
N TYR A 246 -18.08 15.92 13.88
CA TYR A 246 -19.00 14.88 13.39
C TYR A 246 -18.61 13.51 13.94
N PHE A 247 -19.62 12.75 14.32
CA PHE A 247 -19.45 11.39 14.84
C PHE A 247 -19.84 10.36 13.79
N ALA A 248 -18.91 9.48 13.46
CA ALA A 248 -19.13 8.38 12.53
C ALA A 248 -20.19 7.40 13.06
N ASP A 249 -20.89 6.72 12.17
CA ASP A 249 -21.84 5.69 12.58
C ASP A 249 -21.13 4.52 13.24
N PRO A 250 -21.79 3.86 14.19
CA PRO A 250 -21.27 2.64 14.79
C PRO A 250 -20.94 1.59 13.70
N TYR A 251 -19.78 0.97 13.80
CA TYR A 251 -19.29 -0.05 12.86
C TYR A 251 -18.96 0.44 11.43
N ALA A 252 -19.16 1.70 11.10
CA ALA A 252 -18.90 2.30 9.81
C ALA A 252 -17.44 2.80 9.67
N SER A 253 -16.47 1.90 9.79
CA SER A 253 -15.04 2.24 9.73
C SER A 253 -14.64 2.89 8.40
N TRP A 254 -15.35 2.60 7.31
CA TRP A 254 -15.12 3.21 5.99
C TRP A 254 -15.35 4.72 5.96
N GLN A 255 -16.17 5.27 6.87
CA GLN A 255 -16.42 6.71 6.98
C GLN A 255 -15.19 7.50 7.46
N LYS A 256 -14.17 6.79 7.98
CA LYS A 256 -12.89 7.33 8.49
C LYS A 256 -11.68 6.63 7.88
N GLY A 257 -11.69 6.45 6.57
CA GLY A 257 -10.66 5.66 5.87
C GLY A 257 -9.25 6.27 5.95
N ALA A 258 -9.14 7.60 6.02
CA ALA A 258 -7.84 8.27 6.07
C ALA A 258 -7.11 7.97 7.38
N ILE A 259 -7.79 8.13 8.53
CA ILE A 259 -7.17 7.87 9.85
C ILE A 259 -6.93 6.37 10.09
N GLU A 260 -7.80 5.49 9.60
CA GLU A 260 -7.55 4.05 9.69
C GLU A 260 -6.30 3.63 8.93
N ASN A 261 -6.09 4.20 7.74
CA ASN A 261 -4.87 3.98 6.98
C ASN A 261 -3.64 4.50 7.72
N ALA A 262 -3.70 5.72 8.26
CA ALA A 262 -2.63 6.31 9.05
C ALA A 262 -2.31 5.47 10.30
N ASN A 263 -3.33 5.03 11.04
CA ASN A 263 -3.16 4.17 12.21
C ASN A 263 -2.46 2.85 11.85
N GLY A 264 -2.76 2.28 10.68
CA GLY A 264 -2.05 1.12 10.17
C GLY A 264 -0.56 1.39 9.88
N LEU A 265 -0.18 2.61 9.47
CA LEU A 265 1.22 3.00 9.31
C LEU A 265 1.91 3.22 10.67
N ILE A 266 1.22 3.84 11.62
CA ILE A 266 1.73 4.04 12.98
C ILE A 266 2.04 2.70 13.64
N ARG A 267 1.24 1.66 13.37
CA ARG A 267 1.44 0.29 13.89
C ARG A 267 2.70 -0.41 13.37
N GLN A 268 3.40 0.15 12.39
CA GLN A 268 4.75 -0.32 12.02
C GLN A 268 5.79 0.06 13.09
N TYR A 269 5.58 1.20 13.77
CA TYR A 269 6.49 1.74 14.79
C TYR A 269 6.05 1.37 16.21
N VAL A 270 4.73 1.25 16.41
CA VAL A 270 4.12 1.00 17.73
C VAL A 270 3.13 -0.17 17.60
N PRO A 271 3.61 -1.42 17.63
CA PRO A 271 2.76 -2.61 17.44
C PRO A 271 1.65 -2.71 18.48
N LYS A 272 0.52 -3.36 18.12
CA LYS A 272 -0.58 -3.63 19.07
C LYS A 272 -0.19 -4.54 20.23
N THR A 273 0.89 -5.31 20.06
CA THR A 273 1.41 -6.28 21.02
C THR A 273 2.25 -5.63 22.13
N GLU A 274 2.54 -4.33 22.00
CA GLU A 274 3.37 -3.60 22.94
C GLU A 274 2.56 -2.55 23.68
N THR A 275 2.96 -2.24 24.93
CA THR A 275 2.45 -1.09 25.69
C THR A 275 3.06 0.20 25.17
N PHE A 276 2.41 1.34 25.40
CA PHE A 276 2.96 2.64 24.98
C PHE A 276 3.62 3.40 26.12
N GLU A 277 3.78 2.77 27.27
CA GLU A 277 4.38 3.41 28.46
C GLU A 277 5.79 3.88 28.20
N HIS A 278 6.60 3.05 27.51
CA HIS A 278 7.99 3.34 27.19
C HIS A 278 8.18 4.24 25.95
N VAL A 279 7.09 4.56 25.22
CA VAL A 279 7.18 5.41 24.04
C VAL A 279 7.16 6.88 24.46
N SER A 280 8.28 7.58 24.25
CA SER A 280 8.39 9.00 24.58
C SER A 280 7.67 9.92 23.57
N HIS A 281 7.40 11.17 23.96
CA HIS A 281 6.88 12.19 23.05
C HIS A 281 7.82 12.44 21.87
N GLN A 282 9.13 12.44 22.10
CA GLN A 282 10.13 12.59 21.02
C GLN A 282 10.07 11.47 19.99
N GLN A 283 9.92 10.22 20.44
CA GLN A 283 9.73 9.08 19.54
C GLN A 283 8.46 9.22 18.72
N ILE A 284 7.34 9.65 19.30
CA ILE A 284 6.08 9.88 18.59
C ILE A 284 6.24 10.98 17.53
N THR A 285 6.89 12.08 17.87
CA THR A 285 7.21 13.15 16.91
C THR A 285 8.08 12.63 15.75
N LYS A 286 9.10 11.82 16.06
CA LYS A 286 9.96 11.18 15.05
C LYS A 286 9.14 10.26 14.12
N TYR A 287 8.23 9.46 14.67
CA TYR A 287 7.37 8.58 13.86
C TYR A 287 6.38 9.37 13.00
N SER A 288 5.77 10.44 13.55
CA SER A 288 4.90 11.34 12.80
C SER A 288 5.66 11.96 11.61
N LYS A 289 6.85 12.49 11.85
CA LYS A 289 7.71 13.06 10.82
C LYS A 289 8.03 12.03 9.72
N LYS A 290 8.46 10.81 10.09
CA LYS A 290 8.72 9.74 9.12
C LYS A 290 7.50 9.40 8.26
N ILE A 291 6.30 9.37 8.85
CA ILE A 291 5.05 9.07 8.13
C ILE A 291 4.68 10.22 7.19
N ASN A 292 4.85 11.48 7.65
CA ASN A 292 4.53 12.67 6.87
C ASN A 292 5.50 12.94 5.72
N MET A 293 6.72 12.43 5.82
CA MET A 293 7.73 12.49 4.76
C MET A 293 7.66 11.31 3.77
N ARG A 294 6.69 10.40 3.92
CA ARG A 294 6.49 9.32 2.94
C ARG A 294 5.68 9.82 1.75
N PRO A 295 6.16 9.63 0.52
CA PRO A 295 5.41 9.98 -0.68
C PRO A 295 4.06 9.25 -0.75
N ARG A 296 3.04 9.89 -1.30
CA ARG A 296 1.71 9.32 -1.45
C ARG A 296 1.29 9.29 -2.91
N LYS A 297 0.86 8.13 -3.42
CA LYS A 297 0.32 8.03 -4.77
C LYS A 297 -0.85 8.98 -5.00
N LYS A 298 -1.76 9.12 -4.02
CA LYS A 298 -2.87 10.08 -4.04
C LYS A 298 -2.40 11.53 -4.24
N LEU A 299 -1.18 11.87 -3.82
CA LEU A 299 -0.56 13.19 -3.91
C LEU A 299 0.49 13.24 -5.04
N GLU A 300 0.33 12.40 -6.05
CA GLU A 300 1.30 12.32 -7.16
C GLU A 300 2.74 12.11 -6.68
N PHE A 301 2.90 11.31 -5.65
CA PHE A 301 4.16 11.02 -4.96
C PHE A 301 4.83 12.23 -4.29
N LYS A 302 4.11 13.33 -4.07
CA LYS A 302 4.50 14.34 -3.07
C LYS A 302 4.28 13.78 -1.66
N THR A 303 4.92 14.41 -0.68
CA THR A 303 4.75 14.05 0.73
C THR A 303 3.54 14.79 1.34
N PRO A 304 2.88 14.22 2.38
CA PRO A 304 1.88 14.93 3.17
C PRO A 304 2.37 16.28 3.71
N HIS A 305 3.63 16.31 4.14
CA HIS A 305 4.26 17.53 4.65
C HIS A 305 4.32 18.65 3.59
N GLU A 306 4.83 18.35 2.40
CA GLU A 306 4.89 19.31 1.30
C GLU A 306 3.50 19.84 0.97
N CYS A 307 2.53 18.92 0.71
CA CYS A 307 1.19 19.31 0.30
C CYS A 307 0.45 20.13 1.38
N PHE A 308 0.63 19.81 2.67
CA PHE A 308 -0.01 20.52 3.76
C PHE A 308 0.52 21.96 3.86
N TYR A 309 1.84 22.14 3.84
CA TYR A 309 2.44 23.46 3.98
C TYR A 309 2.32 24.30 2.70
N GLU A 310 2.09 23.72 1.52
CA GLU A 310 1.69 24.44 0.33
C GLU A 310 0.29 25.09 0.46
N GLN A 311 -0.63 24.49 1.25
CA GLN A 311 -2.00 24.99 1.43
C GLN A 311 -2.14 26.10 2.49
N ILE A 312 -1.17 26.26 3.37
CA ILE A 312 -1.22 27.23 4.47
C ILE A 312 -0.28 28.42 4.27
N LYS A 313 0.42 28.47 3.12
CA LYS A 313 1.17 29.64 2.69
C LYS A 313 0.23 30.70 2.12
#